data_6ae27fac4a8389895c8e206b7b4baf14
#
_entry.id   6ae27fac4a8389895c8e206b7b4baf14
#
_cell.length_a   1.000
_cell.length_b   1.000
_cell.length_c   1.000
_cell.angle_alpha   90.00
_cell.angle_beta   90.00
_cell.angle_gamma   90.00
#
_symmetry.space_group_name_H-M   'P 1'
#
loop_
_entity.id
_entity.type
_entity.pdbx_description
1 polymer ?
#
loop_
_entity_poly.entity_id
_entity_poly.type
_entity_poly.pdbx_seq_one_letter_code
_entity_poly.pdbx_strand_id
1 'polypeptide(L)'
;MKAHPVSLVAVLACMFFALVLCSHGQEKRQFVESRVSIKTSLPPGARLKEAKILSLQELSALPDPPGVEKNDTRYERTRIPAFPNPLGVKEGDVVTVSGWLHVVRLMGDGDYHLRFSPTADSVDHYLVSEIPDEDDVPPQLRPMIEAARNFVKSKVLAGKEPSRQEATLPNPLYIQITGQLFFNDVSAGDDSRPDAQGLHRASRWEVHPGLVLAFSKQ
;
A
#
# COMPACT_ATOMS: atom_id res chain seq x y z
N MET A 1 70.90 -7.23 31.68
CA MET A 1 69.43 -7.03 31.63
C MET A 1 69.09 -6.48 30.25
N LYS A 2 68.49 -7.28 29.37
CA LYS A 2 68.11 -6.88 27.98
C LYS A 2 66.60 -6.57 27.97
N ALA A 3 66.25 -5.30 27.70
CA ALA A 3 64.89 -4.88 27.53
C ALA A 3 64.39 -5.28 26.13
N HIS A 4 63.26 -5.99 26.03
CA HIS A 4 62.61 -6.28 24.77
C HIS A 4 61.64 -5.14 24.39
N PRO A 5 61.64 -4.66 23.14
CA PRO A 5 60.67 -3.70 22.68
C PRO A 5 59.31 -4.38 22.46
N VAL A 6 58.28 -3.91 23.15
CA VAL A 6 56.88 -4.31 22.92
C VAL A 6 56.43 -3.66 21.62
N SER A 7 55.98 -4.51 20.70
CA SER A 7 55.63 -4.16 19.34
C SER A 7 54.37 -3.24 19.30
N LEU A 8 54.56 -2.03 18.81
CA LEU A 8 53.54 -0.98 18.63
C LEU A 8 52.51 -1.26 17.55
N VAL A 9 52.57 -2.45 16.94
CA VAL A 9 51.71 -2.82 15.75
C VAL A 9 50.34 -3.39 16.18
N ALA A 10 50.17 -3.86 17.41
CA ALA A 10 48.92 -4.49 17.84
C ALA A 10 47.77 -3.52 18.22
N VAL A 11 48.06 -2.21 18.43
CA VAL A 11 47.03 -1.25 18.87
C VAL A 11 46.32 -0.57 17.70
N LEU A 12 46.93 -0.52 16.52
CA LEU A 12 46.26 0.08 15.33
C LEU A 12 45.23 -0.83 14.66
N ALA A 13 45.29 -2.13 14.84
CA ALA A 13 44.36 -3.08 14.19
C ALA A 13 42.95 -3.09 14.87
N CYS A 14 42.86 -2.75 16.16
CA CYS A 14 41.57 -2.74 16.87
C CYS A 14 40.73 -1.49 16.63
N MET A 15 41.32 -0.36 16.22
CA MET A 15 40.56 0.87 15.91
C MET A 15 39.91 0.85 14.52
N PHE A 16 40.44 0.08 13.57
CA PHE A 16 39.82 -0.03 12.23
C PHE A 16 38.61 -0.98 12.19
N PHE A 17 38.49 -1.92 13.14
CA PHE A 17 37.37 -2.84 13.18
C PHE A 17 36.12 -2.28 13.86
N ALA A 18 36.25 -1.24 14.68
CA ALA A 18 35.11 -0.58 15.34
C ALA A 18 34.38 0.44 14.44
N LEU A 19 35.01 0.89 13.35
CA LEU A 19 34.41 1.86 12.41
C LEU A 19 33.62 1.23 11.26
N VAL A 20 33.76 -0.09 11.04
CA VAL A 20 33.02 -0.80 9.97
C VAL A 20 31.68 -1.37 10.48
N LEU A 21 31.45 -1.47 11.77
CA LEU A 21 30.21 -2.00 12.34
C LEU A 21 29.09 -0.96 12.58
N CYS A 22 29.36 0.32 12.35
CA CYS A 22 28.35 1.39 12.50
C CYS A 22 27.67 1.86 11.21
N SER A 23 27.97 1.23 10.05
CA SER A 23 27.37 1.65 8.77
C SER A 23 26.27 0.72 8.24
N HIS A 24 25.73 -0.18 9.05
CA HIS A 24 24.60 -1.04 8.68
C HIS A 24 23.26 -0.52 9.20
N GLY A 25 23.19 0.75 9.57
CA GLY A 25 21.95 1.41 9.93
C GLY A 25 21.53 2.40 8.86
N GLN A 26 20.44 2.11 8.17
CA GLN A 26 19.67 3.04 7.34
C GLN A 26 20.20 3.35 5.93
N GLU A 27 20.24 2.39 5.03
CA GLU A 27 19.72 2.65 3.70
C GLU A 27 18.18 2.71 3.78
N LYS A 28 17.62 3.81 4.25
CA LYS A 28 16.28 4.21 3.86
C LYS A 28 16.36 4.41 2.35
N ARG A 29 15.87 3.44 1.59
CA ARG A 29 15.72 3.59 0.16
C ARG A 29 14.93 4.85 -0.06
N GLN A 30 15.55 5.80 -0.74
CA GLN A 30 14.89 6.95 -1.32
C GLN A 30 14.02 6.46 -2.50
N PHE A 31 13.01 5.67 -2.18
CA PHE A 31 11.87 5.50 -3.07
C PHE A 31 11.09 6.81 -2.90
N VAL A 32 11.26 7.73 -3.84
CA VAL A 32 10.37 8.89 -3.93
C VAL A 32 9.03 8.33 -4.38
N GLU A 33 8.25 7.90 -3.42
CA GLU A 33 6.90 7.48 -3.68
C GLU A 33 6.09 8.72 -4.07
N SER A 34 5.51 8.71 -5.27
CA SER A 34 4.70 9.81 -5.72
C SER A 34 3.41 9.88 -4.88
N ARG A 35 2.96 11.11 -4.58
CA ARG A 35 1.65 11.38 -3.99
C ARG A 35 1.42 10.82 -2.56
N VAL A 36 2.48 10.59 -1.77
CA VAL A 36 2.40 10.06 -0.40
C VAL A 36 1.40 10.84 0.45
N SER A 37 1.44 12.18 0.42
CA SER A 37 0.52 13.01 1.20
C SER A 37 -0.96 12.84 0.83
N ILE A 38 -1.26 12.39 -0.38
CA ILE A 38 -2.61 12.09 -0.85
C ILE A 38 -3.02 10.68 -0.44
N LYS A 39 -2.12 9.71 -0.64
CA LYS A 39 -2.33 8.31 -0.27
C LYS A 39 -2.62 8.13 1.22
N THR A 40 -1.89 8.84 2.06
CA THR A 40 -1.91 8.64 3.52
C THR A 40 -2.90 9.54 4.27
N SER A 41 -3.71 10.34 3.55
CA SER A 41 -4.64 11.30 4.17
C SER A 41 -6.06 11.21 3.60
N LEU A 42 -7.02 11.73 4.35
CA LEU A 42 -8.39 11.99 3.85
C LEU A 42 -8.56 13.47 3.50
N PRO A 43 -9.44 13.81 2.53
CA PRO A 43 -9.82 15.20 2.29
C PRO A 43 -10.53 15.78 3.51
N PRO A 44 -10.42 17.09 3.74
CA PRO A 44 -11.16 17.76 4.81
C PRO A 44 -12.66 17.48 4.72
N GLY A 45 -13.27 17.09 5.84
CA GLY A 45 -14.70 16.80 5.93
C GLY A 45 -15.12 15.41 5.45
N ALA A 46 -14.20 14.57 4.99
CA ALA A 46 -14.50 13.18 4.65
C ALA A 46 -15.05 12.40 5.85
N ARG A 47 -16.09 11.60 5.62
CA ARG A 47 -16.78 10.83 6.66
C ARG A 47 -16.95 9.38 6.23
N LEU A 48 -16.37 8.44 6.98
CA LEU A 48 -16.45 7.01 6.65
C LEU A 48 -17.87 6.47 6.65
N LYS A 49 -18.76 7.00 7.48
CA LYS A 49 -20.17 6.60 7.54
C LYS A 49 -20.98 7.01 6.30
N GLU A 50 -20.45 7.90 5.48
CA GLU A 50 -21.06 8.38 4.23
C GLU A 50 -20.40 7.75 3.00
N ALA A 51 -19.67 6.65 3.19
CA ALA A 51 -18.99 5.93 2.11
C ALA A 51 -19.98 5.48 1.03
N LYS A 52 -19.65 5.72 -0.22
CA LYS A 52 -20.36 5.13 -1.35
C LYS A 52 -20.01 3.65 -1.45
N ILE A 53 -21.02 2.80 -1.55
CA ILE A 53 -20.83 1.37 -1.77
C ILE A 53 -20.66 1.15 -3.27
N LEU A 54 -19.54 0.57 -3.66
CA LEU A 54 -19.20 0.22 -5.04
C LEU A 54 -18.90 -1.28 -5.13
N SER A 55 -19.32 -1.90 -6.21
CA SER A 55 -18.85 -3.24 -6.58
C SER A 55 -17.44 -3.17 -7.17
N LEU A 56 -16.72 -4.29 -7.15
CA LEU A 56 -15.42 -4.39 -7.83
C LEU A 56 -15.56 -4.15 -9.34
N GLN A 57 -16.67 -4.61 -9.96
CA GLN A 57 -16.95 -4.38 -11.36
C GLN A 57 -17.14 -2.91 -11.69
N GLU A 58 -17.87 -2.17 -10.87
CA GLU A 58 -18.05 -0.72 -11.06
C GLU A 58 -16.70 0.00 -10.94
N LEU A 59 -15.90 -0.34 -9.92
CA LEU A 59 -14.59 0.27 -9.74
C LEU A 59 -13.62 -0.09 -10.88
N SER A 60 -13.67 -1.33 -11.38
CA SER A 60 -12.87 -1.76 -12.54
C SER A 60 -13.27 -1.04 -13.83
N ALA A 61 -14.54 -0.69 -13.98
CA ALA A 61 -15.06 0.02 -15.15
C ALA A 61 -14.92 1.55 -15.03
N LEU A 62 -14.43 2.06 -13.91
CA LEU A 62 -14.24 3.50 -13.73
C LEU A 62 -13.12 3.99 -14.66
N PRO A 63 -13.41 4.94 -15.56
CA PRO A 63 -12.41 5.42 -16.49
C PRO A 63 -11.30 6.18 -15.77
N ASP A 64 -10.14 6.21 -16.39
CA ASP A 64 -9.04 7.02 -15.92
C ASP A 64 -9.34 8.52 -16.03
N PRO A 65 -8.81 9.33 -15.12
CA PRO A 65 -8.94 10.76 -15.20
C PRO A 65 -8.29 11.29 -16.50
N PRO A 66 -9.01 12.08 -17.31
CA PRO A 66 -8.49 12.54 -18.59
C PRO A 66 -7.26 13.44 -18.43
N GLY A 67 -6.25 13.19 -19.24
CA GLY A 67 -5.03 13.99 -19.29
C GLY A 67 -4.11 13.87 -18.08
N VAL A 68 -4.29 12.84 -17.25
CA VAL A 68 -3.35 12.49 -16.17
C VAL A 68 -2.27 11.58 -16.76
N GLU A 69 -1.03 11.98 -16.58
CA GLU A 69 0.15 11.28 -17.07
C GLU A 69 0.78 10.42 -15.96
N LYS A 70 1.72 9.56 -16.35
CA LYS A 70 2.50 8.78 -15.38
C LYS A 70 3.39 9.70 -14.54
N ASN A 71 3.34 9.54 -13.22
CA ASN A 71 4.05 10.38 -12.25
C ASN A 71 3.78 11.87 -12.47
N ASP A 72 2.52 12.23 -12.59
CA ASP A 72 2.08 13.57 -12.92
C ASP A 72 2.35 14.56 -11.80
N THR A 73 3.37 15.38 -11.97
CA THR A 73 3.82 16.34 -10.95
C THR A 73 2.78 17.38 -10.58
N ARG A 74 1.76 17.61 -11.43
CA ARG A 74 0.63 18.52 -11.13
C ARG A 74 -0.17 18.04 -9.92
N TYR A 75 -0.21 16.73 -9.70
CA TYR A 75 -1.02 16.08 -8.66
C TYR A 75 -0.20 15.49 -7.51
N GLU A 76 1.10 15.74 -7.46
CA GLU A 76 1.97 15.21 -6.39
C GLU A 76 1.46 15.54 -4.98
N ARG A 77 0.88 16.74 -4.80
CA ARG A 77 0.39 17.24 -3.50
C ARG A 77 -1.09 17.64 -3.51
N THR A 78 -1.76 17.42 -4.62
CA THR A 78 -3.18 17.77 -4.79
C THR A 78 -3.94 16.59 -5.36
N ARG A 79 -5.21 16.48 -5.02
CA ARG A 79 -6.08 15.46 -5.61
C ARG A 79 -6.41 15.81 -7.04
N ILE A 80 -6.57 14.78 -7.84
CA ILE A 80 -7.05 14.90 -9.23
C ILE A 80 -8.45 15.51 -9.20
N PRO A 81 -8.73 16.56 -10.01
CA PRO A 81 -10.06 17.18 -10.07
C PRO A 81 -11.15 16.20 -10.49
N ALA A 82 -12.36 16.45 -10.04
CA ALA A 82 -13.53 15.71 -10.49
C ALA A 82 -13.70 15.82 -12.02
N PHE A 83 -14.07 14.73 -12.63
CA PHE A 83 -14.39 14.63 -14.05
C PHE A 83 -15.68 13.83 -14.26
N PRO A 84 -16.40 14.00 -15.38
CA PRO A 84 -17.60 13.24 -15.67
C PRO A 84 -17.31 11.75 -15.77
N ASN A 85 -17.99 10.94 -14.96
CA ASN A 85 -17.90 9.48 -15.00
C ASN A 85 -19.23 8.85 -14.56
N PRO A 86 -19.50 7.57 -14.92
CA PRO A 86 -20.80 6.94 -14.65
C PRO A 86 -21.17 6.85 -13.16
N LEU A 87 -20.18 6.79 -12.27
CA LEU A 87 -20.41 6.62 -10.84
C LEU A 87 -20.54 7.95 -10.08
N GLY A 88 -20.22 9.07 -10.73
CA GLY A 88 -20.19 10.37 -10.08
C GLY A 88 -19.25 10.43 -8.88
N VAL A 89 -18.13 9.68 -8.92
CA VAL A 89 -17.08 9.68 -7.90
C VAL A 89 -15.87 10.46 -8.37
N LYS A 90 -15.03 10.82 -7.41
CA LYS A 90 -13.77 11.51 -7.66
C LYS A 90 -12.71 11.01 -6.67
N GLU A 91 -11.47 11.30 -6.96
CA GLU A 91 -10.39 11.06 -6.01
C GLU A 91 -10.64 11.80 -4.69
N GLY A 92 -10.47 11.07 -3.59
CA GLY A 92 -10.78 11.57 -2.26
C GLY A 92 -12.16 11.19 -1.73
N ASP A 93 -13.08 10.74 -2.57
CA ASP A 93 -14.36 10.22 -2.08
C ASP A 93 -14.13 8.99 -1.20
N VAL A 94 -14.89 8.87 -0.14
CA VAL A 94 -14.87 7.66 0.69
C VAL A 94 -15.75 6.60 0.05
N VAL A 95 -15.18 5.42 -0.15
CA VAL A 95 -15.86 4.28 -0.77
C VAL A 95 -15.75 3.04 0.10
N THR A 96 -16.72 2.14 -0.03
CA THR A 96 -16.68 0.78 0.51
C THR A 96 -16.77 -0.19 -0.66
N VAL A 97 -15.80 -1.10 -0.74
CA VAL A 97 -15.73 -2.13 -1.77
C VAL A 97 -15.69 -3.49 -1.11
N SER A 98 -16.40 -4.48 -1.67
CA SER A 98 -16.36 -5.87 -1.20
C SER A 98 -15.84 -6.78 -2.30
N GLY A 99 -15.04 -7.78 -1.90
CA GLY A 99 -14.51 -8.76 -2.83
C GLY A 99 -13.70 -9.85 -2.13
N TRP A 100 -13.17 -10.75 -2.93
CA TRP A 100 -12.32 -11.84 -2.48
C TRP A 100 -10.89 -11.35 -2.32
N LEU A 101 -10.41 -11.31 -1.08
CA LEU A 101 -9.01 -11.04 -0.78
C LEU A 101 -8.17 -12.29 -1.06
N HIS A 102 -7.24 -12.18 -1.97
CA HIS A 102 -6.35 -13.28 -2.36
C HIS A 102 -4.93 -13.09 -1.88
N VAL A 103 -4.44 -11.85 -1.85
CA VAL A 103 -3.04 -11.56 -1.56
C VAL A 103 -2.95 -10.48 -0.49
N VAL A 104 -2.05 -10.70 0.45
CA VAL A 104 -1.57 -9.68 1.40
C VAL A 104 -0.06 -9.68 1.35
N ARG A 105 0.55 -8.52 1.10
CA ARG A 105 1.99 -8.35 1.00
C ARG A 105 2.45 -7.14 1.79
N LEU A 106 3.60 -7.24 2.47
CA LEU A 106 4.30 -6.10 3.05
C LEU A 106 5.19 -5.46 1.98
N MET A 107 4.93 -4.21 1.67
CA MET A 107 5.69 -3.45 0.69
C MET A 107 7.00 -2.90 1.27
N GLY A 108 7.83 -2.30 0.41
CA GLY A 108 9.13 -1.75 0.79
C GLY A 108 9.03 -0.51 1.67
N ASP A 109 7.96 0.26 1.54
CA ASP A 109 7.58 1.45 2.30
C ASP A 109 6.92 1.12 3.65
N GLY A 110 6.53 -0.13 3.87
CA GLY A 110 5.84 -0.58 5.09
C GLY A 110 4.34 -0.79 4.91
N ASP A 111 3.79 -0.42 3.77
CA ASP A 111 2.36 -0.56 3.48
C ASP A 111 1.94 -2.03 3.34
N TYR A 112 0.72 -2.35 3.75
CA TYR A 112 0.09 -3.63 3.45
C TYR A 112 -0.67 -3.52 2.13
N HIS A 113 -0.14 -4.18 1.11
CA HIS A 113 -0.75 -4.26 -0.22
C HIS A 113 -1.69 -5.45 -0.28
N LEU A 114 -2.96 -5.19 -0.62
CA LEU A 114 -4.03 -6.16 -0.68
C LEU A 114 -4.55 -6.26 -2.12
N ARG A 115 -4.75 -7.50 -2.61
CA ARG A 115 -5.38 -7.73 -3.91
C ARG A 115 -6.72 -8.40 -3.76
N PHE A 116 -7.71 -7.79 -4.37
CA PHE A 116 -9.09 -8.24 -4.38
C PHE A 116 -9.52 -8.63 -5.79
N SER A 117 -10.27 -9.70 -5.92
CA SER A 117 -10.92 -10.07 -7.16
C SER A 117 -12.43 -10.27 -6.99
N PRO A 118 -13.21 -10.28 -8.10
CA PRO A 118 -14.63 -10.57 -8.06
C PRO A 118 -14.97 -12.00 -7.67
N THR A 119 -14.04 -12.94 -7.83
CA THR A 119 -14.27 -14.38 -7.67
C THR A 119 -13.28 -15.02 -6.71
N ALA A 120 -13.67 -16.12 -6.07
CA ALA A 120 -12.82 -16.84 -5.12
C ALA A 120 -11.75 -17.71 -5.79
N ASP A 121 -11.94 -18.09 -7.03
CA ASP A 121 -11.15 -19.06 -7.78
C ASP A 121 -10.07 -18.43 -8.67
N SER A 122 -10.10 -17.11 -8.84
CA SER A 122 -9.09 -16.38 -9.62
C SER A 122 -8.72 -15.05 -8.98
N VAL A 123 -7.43 -14.79 -8.92
CA VAL A 123 -6.86 -13.49 -8.50
C VAL A 123 -6.61 -12.57 -9.70
N ASP A 124 -6.78 -13.04 -10.92
CA ASP A 124 -6.61 -12.21 -12.12
C ASP A 124 -7.69 -11.14 -12.23
N HIS A 125 -7.38 -10.03 -12.89
CA HIS A 125 -8.21 -8.82 -12.91
C HIS A 125 -8.49 -8.27 -11.51
N TYR A 126 -7.40 -8.16 -10.71
CA TYR A 126 -7.49 -7.68 -9.33
C TYR A 126 -7.58 -6.16 -9.22
N LEU A 127 -8.18 -5.73 -8.14
CA LEU A 127 -8.09 -4.37 -7.62
C LEU A 127 -7.15 -4.31 -6.43
N VAL A 128 -6.53 -3.16 -6.26
CA VAL A 128 -5.59 -2.91 -5.17
C VAL A 128 -6.25 -2.10 -4.07
N SER A 129 -5.96 -2.45 -2.84
CA SER A 129 -6.08 -1.55 -1.69
C SER A 129 -4.80 -1.58 -0.88
N GLU A 130 -4.45 -0.46 -0.28
CA GLU A 130 -3.27 -0.37 0.59
C GLU A 130 -3.64 0.18 1.96
N ILE A 131 -3.04 -0.41 2.99
CA ILE A 131 -3.12 0.07 4.37
C ILE A 131 -1.74 0.62 4.70
N PRO A 132 -1.58 1.94 4.82
CA PRO A 132 -0.31 2.59 5.05
C PRO A 132 0.40 2.12 6.31
N ASP A 133 1.71 2.38 6.39
CA ASP A 133 2.42 2.32 7.66
C ASP A 133 1.83 3.37 8.61
N GLU A 134 1.69 2.99 9.88
CA GLU A 134 1.09 3.87 10.92
C GLU A 134 1.91 5.12 11.21
N ASP A 135 3.20 5.10 10.90
CA ASP A 135 4.09 6.26 11.06
C ASP A 135 3.95 7.29 9.92
N ASP A 136 3.43 6.87 8.76
CA ASP A 136 3.30 7.72 7.58
C ASP A 136 1.94 8.44 7.49
N VAL A 137 1.01 8.15 8.40
CA VAL A 137 -0.32 8.77 8.40
C VAL A 137 -0.45 9.88 9.44
N PRO A 138 -1.35 10.87 9.20
CA PRO A 138 -1.69 11.88 10.20
C PRO A 138 -2.18 11.24 11.51
N PRO A 139 -1.84 11.80 12.68
CA PRO A 139 -2.16 11.23 13.99
C PRO A 139 -3.63 10.83 14.19
N GLN A 140 -4.55 11.58 13.58
CA GLN A 140 -5.99 11.31 13.67
C GLN A 140 -6.43 10.03 12.92
N LEU A 141 -5.64 9.54 11.95
CA LEU A 141 -5.92 8.30 11.22
C LEU A 141 -5.24 7.08 11.84
N ARG A 142 -4.19 7.26 12.65
CA ARG A 142 -3.42 6.15 13.24
C ARG A 142 -4.27 5.08 13.90
N PRO A 143 -5.25 5.40 14.78
CA PRO A 143 -6.06 4.36 15.42
C PRO A 143 -6.85 3.49 14.42
N MET A 144 -7.26 4.07 13.29
CA MET A 144 -7.95 3.33 12.23
C MET A 144 -6.99 2.46 11.43
N ILE A 145 -5.83 2.97 11.10
CA ILE A 145 -4.77 2.22 10.41
C ILE A 145 -4.31 1.04 11.29
N GLU A 146 -4.01 1.28 12.56
CA GLU A 146 -3.67 0.22 13.52
C GLU A 146 -4.75 -0.87 13.60
N ALA A 147 -6.02 -0.46 13.66
CA ALA A 147 -7.14 -1.40 13.67
C ALA A 147 -7.24 -2.20 12.37
N ALA A 148 -7.05 -1.56 11.21
CA ALA A 148 -7.05 -2.21 9.91
C ALA A 148 -5.89 -3.21 9.77
N ARG A 149 -4.67 -2.82 10.14
CA ARG A 149 -3.49 -3.70 10.16
C ARG A 149 -3.68 -4.86 11.12
N ASN A 150 -4.23 -4.62 12.31
CA ASN A 150 -4.54 -5.66 13.29
C ASN A 150 -5.63 -6.62 12.78
N PHE A 151 -6.63 -6.17 12.02
CA PHE A 151 -7.58 -7.05 11.36
C PHE A 151 -6.86 -7.99 10.39
N VAL A 152 -5.99 -7.47 9.53
CA VAL A 152 -5.21 -8.28 8.59
C VAL A 152 -4.37 -9.31 9.35
N LYS A 153 -3.59 -8.89 10.34
CA LYS A 153 -2.75 -9.81 11.12
C LYS A 153 -3.57 -10.88 11.83
N SER A 154 -4.57 -10.49 12.59
CA SER A 154 -5.27 -11.41 13.49
C SER A 154 -6.35 -12.25 12.80
N LYS A 155 -7.04 -11.70 11.80
CA LYS A 155 -8.21 -12.35 11.18
C LYS A 155 -7.89 -12.98 9.83
N VAL A 156 -6.91 -12.44 9.09
CA VAL A 156 -6.52 -12.95 7.77
C VAL A 156 -5.30 -13.85 7.86
N LEU A 157 -4.28 -13.45 8.62
CA LEU A 157 -2.97 -14.12 8.65
C LEU A 157 -2.72 -14.93 9.93
N ALA A 158 -3.77 -15.22 10.71
CA ALA A 158 -3.69 -16.04 11.92
C ALA A 158 -2.60 -15.56 12.93
N GLY A 159 -2.47 -14.25 13.10
CA GLY A 159 -1.54 -13.61 14.04
C GLY A 159 -0.15 -13.31 13.45
N LYS A 160 0.08 -13.55 12.16
CA LYS A 160 1.37 -13.30 11.51
C LYS A 160 1.40 -11.92 10.84
N GLU A 161 2.60 -11.36 10.71
CA GLU A 161 2.85 -10.22 9.84
C GLU A 161 2.77 -10.64 8.36
N PRO A 162 2.35 -9.75 7.45
CA PRO A 162 2.45 -10.00 6.02
C PRO A 162 3.89 -10.25 5.59
N SER A 163 4.07 -11.17 4.65
CA SER A 163 5.38 -11.44 4.06
C SER A 163 5.75 -10.35 3.04
N ARG A 164 7.06 -10.07 2.91
CA ARG A 164 7.58 -9.26 1.80
C ARG A 164 7.57 -10.03 0.47
N GLN A 165 7.56 -11.34 0.53
CA GLN A 165 7.33 -12.18 -0.64
C GLN A 165 5.83 -12.29 -0.88
N GLU A 166 5.42 -12.10 -2.12
CA GLU A 166 4.04 -12.27 -2.50
C GLU A 166 3.63 -13.74 -2.31
N ALA A 167 2.56 -13.95 -1.58
CA ALA A 167 1.96 -15.25 -1.36
C ALA A 167 0.43 -15.12 -1.43
N THR A 168 -0.18 -15.94 -2.25
CA THR A 168 -1.64 -16.07 -2.31
C THR A 168 -2.15 -16.75 -1.04
N LEU A 169 -3.23 -16.25 -0.49
CA LEU A 169 -3.94 -16.90 0.63
C LEU A 169 -4.44 -18.27 0.18
N PRO A 170 -4.21 -19.33 0.96
CA PRO A 170 -4.67 -20.68 0.61
C PRO A 170 -6.19 -20.78 0.50
N ASN A 171 -6.90 -19.94 1.23
CA ASN A 171 -8.35 -19.80 1.17
C ASN A 171 -8.66 -18.30 1.08
N PRO A 172 -9.08 -17.79 -0.08
CA PRO A 172 -9.50 -16.41 -0.22
C PRO A 172 -10.65 -16.07 0.72
N LEU A 173 -10.68 -14.85 1.22
CA LEU A 173 -11.66 -14.39 2.19
C LEU A 173 -12.53 -13.29 1.58
N TYR A 174 -13.85 -13.40 1.70
CA TYR A 174 -14.74 -12.36 1.24
C TYR A 174 -14.84 -11.26 2.29
N ILE A 175 -14.21 -10.12 2.01
CA ILE A 175 -14.16 -8.99 2.93
C ILE A 175 -14.58 -7.70 2.24
N GLN A 176 -14.98 -6.73 3.05
CA GLN A 176 -15.16 -5.36 2.61
C GLN A 176 -14.03 -4.48 3.16
N ILE A 177 -13.67 -3.48 2.38
CA ILE A 177 -12.75 -2.42 2.79
C ILE A 177 -13.39 -1.05 2.53
N THR A 178 -13.27 -0.17 3.53
CA THR A 178 -13.71 1.22 3.43
C THR A 178 -12.49 2.12 3.53
N GLY A 179 -12.38 3.06 2.61
CA GLY A 179 -11.28 4.00 2.57
C GLY A 179 -11.46 5.07 1.50
N GLN A 180 -10.39 5.76 1.16
CA GLN A 180 -10.40 6.79 0.14
C GLN A 180 -10.21 6.18 -1.25
N LEU A 181 -11.00 6.65 -2.21
CA LEU A 181 -10.74 6.39 -3.62
C LEU A 181 -9.51 7.19 -4.07
N PHE A 182 -8.51 6.49 -4.56
CA PHE A 182 -7.23 7.03 -4.99
C PHE A 182 -6.90 6.55 -6.41
N PHE A 183 -6.34 7.43 -7.23
CA PHE A 183 -5.86 7.06 -8.57
C PHE A 183 -4.34 6.90 -8.57
N ASN A 184 -3.85 5.69 -8.88
CA ASN A 184 -2.43 5.40 -8.95
C ASN A 184 -1.87 5.76 -10.32
N ASP A 185 -1.27 6.93 -10.44
CA ASP A 185 -0.67 7.44 -11.68
C ASP A 185 0.71 6.83 -12.01
N VAL A 186 1.34 6.14 -11.08
CA VAL A 186 2.62 5.43 -11.32
C VAL A 186 2.42 4.31 -12.33
N SER A 187 1.27 3.65 -12.30
CA SER A 187 0.90 2.58 -13.22
C SER A 187 0.32 3.11 -14.54
N ALA A 188 0.27 4.44 -14.76
CA ALA A 188 -0.29 5.03 -15.97
C ALA A 188 0.50 4.60 -17.21
N GLY A 189 -0.18 4.04 -18.20
CA GLY A 189 0.34 3.81 -19.54
C GLY A 189 0.34 2.39 -20.06
N ASP A 190 0.19 1.34 -19.23
CA ASP A 190 0.16 -0.02 -19.76
C ASP A 190 -0.57 -1.01 -18.82
N ASP A 191 -1.88 -0.86 -18.72
CA ASP A 191 -2.73 -1.80 -17.96
C ASP A 191 -2.89 -3.16 -18.68
N SER A 192 -2.40 -3.28 -19.92
CA SER A 192 -2.41 -4.53 -20.69
C SER A 192 -1.29 -5.48 -20.30
N ARG A 193 -0.25 -4.99 -19.61
CA ARG A 193 0.87 -5.85 -19.19
C ARG A 193 0.56 -6.55 -17.88
N PRO A 194 0.72 -7.87 -17.85
CA PRO A 194 0.65 -8.60 -16.60
C PRO A 194 1.80 -8.16 -15.67
N ASP A 195 1.56 -8.30 -14.38
CA ASP A 195 2.62 -8.13 -13.37
C ASP A 195 3.67 -9.27 -13.45
N ALA A 196 4.63 -9.26 -12.53
CA ALA A 196 5.68 -10.29 -12.49
C ALA A 196 5.16 -11.72 -12.29
N GLN A 197 3.91 -11.89 -11.87
CA GLN A 197 3.22 -13.17 -11.69
C GLN A 197 2.33 -13.54 -12.88
N GLY A 198 2.25 -12.70 -13.91
CA GLY A 198 1.39 -12.90 -15.08
C GLY A 198 -0.06 -12.50 -14.86
N LEU A 199 -0.36 -11.74 -13.80
CA LEU A 199 -1.71 -11.30 -13.44
C LEU A 199 -1.98 -9.87 -13.91
N HIS A 200 -3.23 -9.62 -14.32
CA HIS A 200 -3.65 -8.30 -14.79
C HIS A 200 -4.32 -7.51 -13.67
N ARG A 201 -3.97 -6.26 -13.59
CA ARG A 201 -4.70 -5.30 -12.76
C ARG A 201 -5.96 -4.83 -13.48
N ALA A 202 -7.09 -4.79 -12.78
CA ALA A 202 -8.37 -4.42 -13.38
C ALA A 202 -8.57 -2.92 -13.52
N SER A 203 -7.90 -2.11 -12.69
CA SER A 203 -8.02 -0.66 -12.68
C SER A 203 -6.83 0.00 -12.02
N ARG A 204 -6.54 1.24 -12.35
CA ARG A 204 -5.60 2.12 -11.63
C ARG A 204 -6.23 2.80 -10.41
N TRP A 205 -7.54 2.72 -10.27
CA TRP A 205 -8.22 3.15 -9.06
C TRP A 205 -8.00 2.15 -7.93
N GLU A 206 -7.70 2.68 -6.76
CA GLU A 206 -7.40 1.94 -5.53
C GLU A 206 -8.24 2.44 -4.36
N VAL A 207 -8.33 1.65 -3.30
CA VAL A 207 -8.75 2.14 -2.00
C VAL A 207 -7.51 2.40 -1.16
N HIS A 208 -7.10 3.67 -1.06
CA HIS A 208 -5.88 4.08 -0.38
C HIS A 208 -6.02 5.47 0.28
N PRO A 209 -5.96 5.60 1.62
CA PRO A 209 -5.75 4.52 2.58
C PRO A 209 -7.00 3.66 2.79
N GLY A 210 -6.79 2.35 2.94
CA GLY A 210 -7.78 1.41 3.47
C GLY A 210 -7.86 1.57 4.99
N LEU A 211 -9.03 1.94 5.52
CA LEU A 211 -9.19 2.37 6.91
C LEU A 211 -10.01 1.43 7.77
N VAL A 212 -11.00 0.78 7.18
CA VAL A 212 -11.89 -0.16 7.91
C VAL A 212 -12.03 -1.44 7.10
N LEU A 213 -11.72 -2.57 7.72
CA LEU A 213 -11.91 -3.89 7.15
C LEU A 213 -12.91 -4.68 7.99
N ALA A 214 -13.77 -5.45 7.31
CA ALA A 214 -14.69 -6.37 7.95
C ALA A 214 -14.96 -7.57 7.03
N PHE A 215 -15.32 -8.72 7.61
CA PHE A 215 -15.92 -9.80 6.84
C PHE A 215 -17.25 -9.34 6.25
N SER A 216 -17.48 -9.67 4.99
CA SER A 216 -18.74 -9.38 4.30
C SER A 216 -19.49 -10.67 3.98
N LYS A 217 -20.80 -10.55 3.78
CA LYS A 217 -21.63 -11.63 3.22
C LYS A 217 -21.71 -11.44 1.71
N GLN A 218 -21.67 -12.54 0.99
CA GLN A 218 -21.98 -12.58 -0.43
C GLN A 218 -23.45 -12.26 -0.69
#